data_a63a3cf0be3096b8586cb432e1ee85ba
#
_entry.id   a63a3cf0be3096b8586cb432e1ee85ba
#
_cell.length_a   1.000
_cell.length_b   1.000
_cell.length_c   1.000
_cell.angle_alpha   90.00
_cell.angle_beta   90.00
_cell.angle_gamma   90.00
#
_symmetry.space_group_name_H-M   'P 1'
#
loop_
_entity.id
_entity.type
_entity.pdbx_description
1 polymer ?
#
loop_
_entity_poly.entity_id
_entity_poly.type
_entity_poly.pdbx_seq_one_letter_code
_entity_poly.pdbx_strand_id
1 'polypeptide(L)'
;MKKLLAAISAVAITTSFVAHADVTPQAKQSMVQPEKAKGVWIDVRSAEEFNAGHLQDAVNIPHDKIIEGVKALGSDKDSPINLYCRSGRRAEAALTELKNAGYTNVINHGGYEDLVKKGLK
;
A
#
# COMPACT_ATOMS: atom_id res chain seq x y z
N MET A 1 -4.60 -68.38 -3.69
CA MET A 1 -4.64 -67.90 -3.67
C MET A 1 -4.66 -66.81 -3.45
N LYS A 2 -4.60 -66.54 -3.48
CA LYS A 2 -4.66 -65.77 -3.31
C LYS A 2 -4.62 -64.61 -3.22
N LYS A 3 -4.67 -64.38 -3.16
CA LYS A 3 -4.66 -63.56 -3.16
C LYS A 3 -4.63 -62.46 -2.94
N LEU A 4 -4.60 -62.35 -2.86
CA LEU A 4 -4.61 -61.59 -2.79
C LEU A 4 -4.55 -60.60 -2.62
N LEU A 5 -4.51 -60.49 -2.43
CA LEU A 5 -4.40 -59.73 -2.39
C LEU A 5 -4.43 -58.70 -2.28
N ALA A 6 -4.39 -58.53 -2.20
CA ALA A 6 -4.42 -57.72 -2.08
C ALA A 6 -4.46 -56.74 -1.87
N ALA A 7 -4.43 -56.39 -1.80
CA ALA A 7 -4.49 -55.49 -1.49
C ALA A 7 -4.32 -54.49 -1.49
N ILE A 8 -4.29 -54.23 -1.46
CA ILE A 8 -4.10 -53.44 -1.39
C ILE A 8 -4.13 -52.44 -1.41
N SER A 9 -4.19 -52.22 -1.49
CA SER A 9 -4.16 -51.39 -1.50
C SER A 9 -4.18 -50.40 -1.25
N ALA A 10 -4.08 -50.09 -1.17
CA ALA A 10 -4.08 -49.20 -0.83
C ALA A 10 -3.89 -48.20 -0.87
N VAL A 11 -3.84 -48.03 -0.95
CA VAL A 11 -3.64 -47.21 -0.95
C VAL A 11 -3.73 -46.14 -0.97
N ALA A 12 -3.75 -46.11 -1.06
CA ALA A 12 -3.74 -45.23 -1.12
C ALA A 12 -3.86 -44.23 -0.80
N ILE A 13 -3.85 -44.22 -0.70
CA ILE A 13 -3.99 -43.40 -0.36
C ILE A 13 -3.64 -42.39 -0.28
N THR A 14 -3.43 -42.36 -0.45
CA THR A 14 -3.13 -41.48 -0.32
C THR A 14 -3.30 -40.50 -0.39
N THR A 15 -3.41 -40.57 -0.56
CA THR A 15 -3.55 -39.65 -0.65
C THR A 15 -3.72 -38.71 -0.32
N SER A 16 -3.72 -38.88 -0.32
CA SER A 16 -3.97 -38.03 -0.04
C SER A 16 -3.76 -37.00 0.28
N PHE A 17 -3.48 -37.07 0.10
CA PHE A 17 -3.35 -36.23 0.39
C PHE A 17 -3.18 -35.24 0.37
N VAL A 18 -3.09 -35.45 0.14
CA VAL A 18 -2.87 -34.63 -0.10
C VAL A 18 -3.23 -33.60 0.05
N ALA A 19 -3.39 -33.68 0.12
CA ALA A 19 -3.87 -32.88 0.25
C ALA A 19 -3.82 -31.68 0.76
N HIS A 20 -3.77 -31.48 0.91
CA HIS A 20 -3.77 -30.64 1.33
C HIS A 20 -3.20 -29.45 1.86
N ALA A 21 -2.56 -29.19 2.18
CA ALA A 21 -1.54 -28.25 2.64
C ALA A 21 -1.49 -27.05 1.72
N ASP A 22 -1.83 -27.24 0.56
CA ASP A 22 -1.84 -26.20 -0.45
C ASP A 22 -2.72 -25.03 -0.06
N VAL A 23 -3.74 -25.30 0.68
CA VAL A 23 -4.69 -24.26 1.07
C VAL A 23 -4.07 -23.28 2.03
N THR A 24 -3.11 -23.71 2.81
CA THR A 24 -2.52 -22.88 3.83
C THR A 24 -1.91 -21.59 3.29
N PRO A 25 -1.11 -21.61 2.24
CA PRO A 25 -0.56 -20.38 1.71
C PRO A 25 -1.60 -19.37 1.30
N GLN A 26 -2.71 -19.82 0.78
CA GLN A 26 -3.76 -18.92 0.36
C GLN A 26 -4.38 -18.20 1.54
N ALA A 27 -4.54 -18.89 2.63
CA ALA A 27 -5.07 -18.27 3.83
C ALA A 27 -4.18 -17.15 4.31
N LYS A 28 -2.86 -17.32 4.20
CA LYS A 28 -1.93 -16.29 4.61
C LYS A 28 -2.09 -15.03 3.78
N GLN A 29 -2.34 -15.18 2.49
CA GLN A 29 -2.49 -14.03 1.63
C GLN A 29 -3.67 -13.18 2.02
N SER A 30 -4.73 -13.78 2.48
CA SER A 30 -5.91 -13.02 2.85
C SER A 30 -5.69 -12.17 4.10
N MET A 31 -4.61 -12.43 4.84
CA MET A 31 -4.29 -11.69 6.05
C MET A 31 -3.35 -10.53 5.80
N VAL A 32 -2.87 -10.38 4.56
CA VAL A 32 -1.93 -9.33 4.25
C VAL A 32 -2.64 -7.98 4.24
N GLN A 33 -1.96 -6.97 4.77
CA GLN A 33 -2.50 -5.62 4.78
C GLN A 33 -2.53 -5.04 3.38
N PRO A 34 -3.41 -4.06 3.15
CA PRO A 34 -3.44 -3.38 1.85
C PRO A 34 -2.09 -2.75 1.56
N GLU A 35 -1.69 -2.82 0.33
CA GLU A 35 -0.46 -2.19 -0.10
C GLU A 35 -0.70 -0.72 -0.40
N LYS A 36 0.28 0.09 -0.06
CA LYS A 36 0.25 1.49 -0.47
C LYS A 36 0.57 1.60 -1.95
N ALA A 37 -0.01 2.60 -2.60
CA ALA A 37 0.31 2.88 -3.98
C ALA A 37 1.81 3.16 -4.11
N LYS A 38 2.35 2.81 -5.27
CA LYS A 38 3.77 3.01 -5.50
C LYS A 38 4.08 4.49 -5.67
N GLY A 39 5.31 4.85 -5.38
CA GLY A 39 5.77 6.22 -5.53
C GLY A 39 6.05 6.85 -4.18
N VAL A 40 6.38 8.13 -4.20
CA VAL A 40 6.67 8.84 -2.98
C VAL A 40 5.34 9.20 -2.30
N TRP A 41 5.34 9.10 -0.97
CA TRP A 41 4.19 9.51 -0.16
C TRP A 41 4.55 10.78 0.58
N ILE A 42 3.71 11.78 0.46
CA ILE A 42 3.98 13.10 1.02
C ILE A 42 2.83 13.50 1.93
N ASP A 43 3.18 13.79 3.17
CA ASP A 43 2.26 14.34 4.15
C ASP A 43 2.36 15.85 4.01
N VAL A 44 1.26 16.48 3.56
CA VAL A 44 1.28 17.91 3.30
C VAL A 44 0.73 18.72 4.48
N ARG A 45 0.62 18.06 5.64
CA ARG A 45 0.21 18.74 6.86
C ARG A 45 1.39 19.51 7.44
N SER A 46 1.13 20.17 8.58
CA SER A 46 2.20 20.86 9.27
C SER A 46 3.20 19.87 9.86
N ALA A 47 4.38 20.37 10.21
CA ALA A 47 5.40 19.53 10.85
C ALA A 47 4.91 18.99 12.18
N GLU A 48 4.13 19.77 12.91
CA GLU A 48 3.60 19.32 14.19
C GLU A 48 2.66 18.14 14.03
N GLU A 49 1.78 18.21 13.04
CA GLU A 49 0.87 17.10 12.77
C GLU A 49 1.65 15.86 12.33
N PHE A 50 2.64 16.05 11.48
CA PHE A 50 3.48 14.95 11.02
C PHE A 50 4.19 14.27 12.18
N ASN A 51 4.73 15.05 13.09
CA ASN A 51 5.46 14.50 14.24
C ASN A 51 4.55 13.76 15.21
N ALA A 52 3.29 14.12 15.25
CA ALA A 52 2.32 13.43 16.10
C ALA A 52 1.92 12.06 15.55
N GLY A 53 2.20 11.81 14.30
CA GLY A 53 1.89 10.53 13.66
C GLY A 53 1.77 10.72 12.17
N HIS A 54 2.31 9.79 11.40
CA HIS A 54 2.26 9.86 9.94
C HIS A 54 2.42 8.46 9.38
N LEU A 55 2.13 8.30 8.09
CA LEU A 55 2.32 7.01 7.44
C LEU A 55 3.81 6.71 7.33
N GLN A 56 4.16 5.44 7.47
CA GLN A 56 5.55 5.02 7.35
C GLN A 56 6.10 5.43 6.00
N ASP A 57 7.34 5.88 6.01
CA ASP A 57 8.06 6.27 4.80
C ASP A 57 7.52 7.53 4.12
N ALA A 58 6.52 8.19 4.69
CA ALA A 58 6.07 9.46 4.17
C ALA A 58 7.05 10.55 4.52
N VAL A 59 7.20 11.51 3.61
CA VAL A 59 7.99 12.69 3.88
C VAL A 59 7.04 13.85 4.15
N ASN A 60 7.48 14.80 4.94
CA ASN A 60 6.66 15.95 5.28
C ASN A 60 7.04 17.13 4.42
N ILE A 61 6.12 17.56 3.58
CA ILE A 61 6.27 18.78 2.80
C ILE A 61 4.96 19.54 2.94
N PRO A 62 4.92 20.60 3.75
CA PRO A 62 3.68 21.35 3.92
C PRO A 62 3.13 21.81 2.56
N HIS A 63 1.81 21.88 2.47
CA HIS A 63 1.17 22.12 1.18
C HIS A 63 1.62 23.43 0.51
N ASP A 64 1.95 24.43 1.29
CA ASP A 64 2.38 25.72 0.74
C ASP A 64 3.83 25.70 0.26
N LYS A 65 4.53 24.61 0.44
CA LYS A 65 5.91 24.44 -0.04
C LYS A 65 6.05 23.24 -0.96
N ILE A 66 4.93 22.80 -1.52
CA ILE A 66 4.92 21.52 -2.23
C ILE A 66 5.81 21.53 -3.47
N ILE A 67 5.81 22.61 -4.23
CA ILE A 67 6.61 22.66 -5.46
C ILE A 67 8.09 22.56 -5.14
N GLU A 68 8.55 23.36 -4.19
CA GLU A 68 9.96 23.36 -3.81
C GLU A 68 10.37 22.01 -3.23
N GLY A 69 9.49 21.43 -2.39
CA GLY A 69 9.81 20.17 -1.76
C GLY A 69 9.89 19.01 -2.73
N VAL A 70 8.98 18.98 -3.68
CA VAL A 70 9.00 17.89 -4.68
C VAL A 70 10.21 18.03 -5.59
N LYS A 71 10.59 19.25 -5.93
CA LYS A 71 11.82 19.46 -6.71
C LYS A 71 13.03 18.97 -5.93
N ALA A 72 13.07 19.24 -4.64
CA ALA A 72 14.20 18.81 -3.82
C ALA A 72 14.29 17.29 -3.73
N LEU A 73 13.15 16.60 -3.82
CA LEU A 73 13.15 15.14 -3.86
C LEU A 73 13.68 14.57 -5.16
N GLY A 74 13.73 15.41 -6.21
CA GLY A 74 14.20 14.95 -7.50
C GLY A 74 13.20 14.10 -8.26
N SER A 75 11.92 14.21 -7.93
CA SER A 75 10.89 13.43 -8.60
C SER A 75 10.74 13.84 -10.05
N ASP A 76 10.63 12.86 -10.93
CA ASP A 76 10.33 13.12 -12.32
C ASP A 76 8.89 13.58 -12.47
N LYS A 77 8.63 14.32 -13.54
CA LYS A 77 7.28 14.85 -13.76
C LYS A 77 6.22 13.77 -13.91
N ASP A 78 6.60 12.59 -14.33
CA ASP A 78 5.65 11.48 -14.53
C ASP A 78 5.70 10.44 -13.42
N SER A 79 6.58 10.59 -12.44
CA SER A 79 6.68 9.65 -11.34
C SER A 79 5.48 9.78 -10.40
N PRO A 80 5.03 8.67 -9.83
CA PRO A 80 3.87 8.71 -8.93
C PRO A 80 4.16 9.53 -7.68
N ILE A 81 3.25 10.43 -7.36
CA ILE A 81 3.31 11.25 -6.14
C ILE A 81 2.00 11.08 -5.42
N ASN A 82 2.08 10.64 -4.18
CA ASN A 82 0.90 10.34 -3.36
C ASN A 82 0.83 11.34 -2.22
N LEU A 83 -0.26 12.08 -2.17
CA LEU A 83 -0.44 13.16 -1.18
C LEU A 83 -1.54 12.79 -0.19
N TYR A 84 -1.37 13.21 1.05
CA TYR A 84 -2.46 13.15 2.01
C TYR A 84 -2.29 14.28 3.02
N CYS A 85 -3.39 14.63 3.67
CA CYS A 85 -3.34 15.61 4.75
C CYS A 85 -4.31 15.14 5.82
N ARG A 86 -4.90 16.06 6.57
CA ARG A 86 -5.82 15.65 7.62
C ARG A 86 -7.19 15.25 7.07
N SER A 87 -7.68 16.03 6.10
CA SER A 87 -9.01 15.81 5.54
C SER A 87 -9.01 15.76 4.02
N GLY A 88 -7.86 15.93 3.38
CA GLY A 88 -7.76 15.93 1.93
C GLY A 88 -7.79 17.30 1.30
N ARG A 89 -8.17 18.34 2.05
CA ARG A 89 -8.32 19.69 1.48
C ARG A 89 -6.98 20.31 1.11
N ARG A 90 -6.02 20.25 2.02
CA ARG A 90 -4.68 20.80 1.76
C ARG A 90 -3.99 19.97 0.67
N ALA A 91 -4.24 18.66 0.66
CA ALA A 91 -3.67 17.80 -0.37
C ALA A 91 -4.26 18.14 -1.73
N GLU A 92 -5.51 18.55 -1.78
CA GLU A 92 -6.12 18.95 -3.05
C GLU A 92 -5.47 20.22 -3.59
N ALA A 93 -5.19 21.18 -2.71
CA ALA A 93 -4.50 22.40 -3.13
C ALA A 93 -3.10 22.07 -3.65
N ALA A 94 -2.40 21.20 -2.97
CA ALA A 94 -1.06 20.78 -3.40
C ALA A 94 -1.10 20.05 -4.73
N LEU A 95 -2.11 19.19 -4.92
CA LEU A 95 -2.28 18.47 -6.16
C LEU A 95 -2.46 19.42 -7.33
N THR A 96 -3.29 20.44 -7.14
CA THR A 96 -3.55 21.43 -8.19
C THR A 96 -2.25 22.15 -8.58
N GLU A 97 -1.47 22.55 -7.57
CA GLU A 97 -0.22 23.24 -7.85
C GLU A 97 0.76 22.35 -8.60
N LEU A 98 0.86 21.09 -8.19
CA LEU A 98 1.76 20.17 -8.85
C LEU A 98 1.35 19.92 -10.29
N LYS A 99 0.06 19.75 -10.54
CA LYS A 99 -0.41 19.57 -11.91
C LYS A 99 -0.10 20.80 -12.76
N ASN A 100 -0.32 21.97 -12.20
CA ASN A 100 0.00 23.20 -12.93
C ASN A 100 1.49 23.32 -13.21
N ALA A 101 2.31 22.71 -12.37
CA ALA A 101 3.76 22.73 -12.58
C ALA A 101 4.25 21.63 -13.51
N GLY A 102 3.33 20.81 -14.05
CA GLY A 102 3.68 19.79 -15.02
C GLY A 102 3.81 18.37 -14.49
N TYR A 103 3.50 18.15 -13.23
CA TYR A 103 3.53 16.80 -12.67
C TYR A 103 2.25 16.08 -13.07
N THR A 104 2.40 14.94 -13.74
CA THR A 104 1.27 14.27 -14.40
C THR A 104 0.65 13.14 -13.60
N ASN A 105 1.33 12.68 -12.55
CA ASN A 105 0.90 11.47 -11.86
C ASN A 105 0.80 11.73 -10.36
N VAL A 106 -0.16 12.58 -9.97
CA VAL A 106 -0.33 13.01 -8.59
C VAL A 106 -1.71 12.58 -8.12
N ILE A 107 -1.77 11.97 -6.94
CA ILE A 107 -3.01 11.46 -6.38
C ILE A 107 -3.19 12.00 -4.97
N ASN A 108 -4.39 12.52 -4.69
CA ASN A 108 -4.79 12.93 -3.35
C ASN A 108 -5.51 11.76 -2.69
N HIS A 109 -4.93 11.22 -1.64
CA HIS A 109 -5.49 10.06 -0.95
C HIS A 109 -6.39 10.43 0.23
N GLY A 110 -6.58 11.70 0.49
CA GLY A 110 -7.52 12.13 1.51
C GLY A 110 -6.87 12.35 2.86
N GLY A 111 -7.51 11.87 3.91
CA GLY A 111 -7.11 12.16 5.28
C GLY A 111 -6.31 11.05 5.92
N TYR A 112 -5.39 11.46 6.79
CA TYR A 112 -4.51 10.53 7.48
C TYR A 112 -5.29 9.46 8.25
N GLU A 113 -6.29 9.90 9.04
CA GLU A 113 -7.02 8.94 9.86
C GLU A 113 -7.82 7.95 9.04
N ASP A 114 -8.38 8.42 7.93
CA ASP A 114 -9.10 7.51 7.05
C ASP A 114 -8.17 6.46 6.45
N LEU A 115 -6.95 6.87 6.11
CA LEU A 115 -5.98 5.94 5.56
C LEU A 115 -5.57 4.90 6.59
N VAL A 116 -5.36 5.34 7.84
CA VAL A 116 -5.01 4.41 8.91
C VAL A 116 -6.15 3.43 9.15
N LYS A 117 -7.40 3.89 9.11
CA LYS A 117 -8.55 3.02 9.27
C LYS A 117 -8.64 1.97 8.18
N LYS A 118 -8.16 2.30 6.99
CA LYS A 118 -8.12 1.33 5.89
C LYS A 118 -6.97 0.36 6.01
N GLY A 119 -6.13 0.51 7.00
CA GLY A 119 -5.03 -0.40 7.24
C GLY A 119 -3.68 0.06 6.71
N LEU A 120 -3.59 1.25 6.16
CA LEU A 120 -2.29 1.77 5.72
C LEU A 120 -1.45 2.19 6.91
N LYS A 121 -0.14 2.12 6.74
CA LYS A 121 0.78 2.50 7.79
C LYS A 121 1.84 3.43 7.27
#